data_f2496e1efc789d2dd477797e58a109ce
#
_entry.id   f2496e1efc789d2dd477797e58a109ce
#
_cell.length_a   1.000
_cell.length_b   1.000
_cell.length_c   1.000
_cell.angle_alpha   90.00
_cell.angle_beta   90.00
_cell.angle_gamma   90.00
#
_symmetry.space_group_name_H-M   'P 1'
#
loop_
_entity.id
_entity.type
_entity.pdbx_description
1 polymer ?
#
loop_
_entity_poly.entity_id
_entity_poly.type
_entity_poly.pdbx_seq_one_letter_code
_entity_poly.pdbx_strand_id
1 'polypeptide(L)'
;FFFKQKTAYEIYQCDWSSDVCSSDLSRARKLAPATPVFIQLAHAGRKASSATPWYGGQLLSVDQGGWETLAPSAIPQLDGERLPHELSTQELSELINAFVVAAQRADRVGVDGIELHGAHGYLLHQFLSPIANQRTDHYGGSFDNRIRFPLELFGAVRKAYTGVLGIRISASDWIEGGWTPDETAEFAKRLKPLGCDFVHISSGGISPKQKIAIGPNYQVPFAKIVKDESGLPTMTVGLITEPMQAESILEAGDADLIALARAFLYKPRWGWEAAAALGATVKANERYWRCLPREAQSVFGDVKVGQR
;
A
#
# COMPACT_ATOMS: atom_id res chain seq x y z
N PHE A 1 -6.01 7.71 6.25
CA PHE A 1 -6.40 8.27 4.95
C PHE A 1 -5.22 8.12 4.01
N PHE A 2 -5.33 7.23 3.02
CA PHE A 2 -4.35 7.12 1.96
C PHE A 2 -4.73 8.09 0.84
N PHE A 3 -3.88 9.07 0.58
CA PHE A 3 -3.99 9.90 -0.61
C PHE A 3 -3.57 9.09 -1.83
N LYS A 4 -4.21 9.40 -2.94
CA LYS A 4 -4.15 8.78 -4.26
C LYS A 4 -2.74 8.30 -4.63
N GLN A 5 -2.66 7.03 -4.97
CA GLN A 5 -1.49 6.37 -5.53
C GLN A 5 -1.00 7.11 -6.79
N LYS A 6 0.19 7.68 -6.73
CA LYS A 6 0.88 8.22 -7.90
C LYS A 6 2.12 7.38 -8.19
N THR A 7 2.35 7.07 -9.46
CA THR A 7 3.52 6.33 -9.91
C THR A 7 4.80 7.15 -9.75
N ALA A 8 5.97 6.51 -9.65
CA ALA A 8 7.25 7.21 -9.57
C ALA A 8 7.50 8.09 -10.81
N TYR A 9 6.94 7.74 -11.96
CA TYR A 9 6.99 8.56 -13.18
C TYR A 9 6.19 9.86 -13.01
N GLU A 10 5.01 9.81 -12.40
CA GLU A 10 4.24 11.01 -12.04
C GLU A 10 4.96 11.84 -10.96
N ILE A 11 5.74 11.18 -10.10
CA ILE A 11 6.62 11.86 -9.13
C ILE A 11 7.76 12.58 -9.84
N TYR A 12 8.26 12.07 -10.96
CA TYR A 12 9.35 12.65 -11.73
C TYR A 12 8.89 13.83 -12.60
N GLN A 13 7.67 13.81 -13.15
CA GLN A 13 7.13 14.87 -14.02
C GLN A 13 6.16 15.83 -13.35
N CYS A 14 5.51 15.46 -12.25
CA CYS A 14 4.72 16.41 -11.51
C CYS A 14 5.66 17.33 -10.74
N ASP A 15 5.67 18.56 -11.16
CA ASP A 15 5.83 19.66 -10.22
C ASP A 15 4.71 19.46 -9.15
N TRP A 16 5.02 18.66 -8.16
CA TRP A 16 4.29 18.67 -6.92
C TRP A 16 4.48 20.09 -6.40
N SER A 17 3.62 21.00 -6.88
CA SER A 17 3.52 22.26 -6.18
C SER A 17 3.26 21.83 -4.73
N SER A 18 4.24 22.01 -3.89
CA SER A 18 4.19 21.75 -2.46
C SER A 18 2.92 22.29 -1.83
N ASP A 19 2.26 23.21 -2.53
CA ASP A 19 1.07 23.91 -2.16
C ASP A 19 -0.20 23.05 -2.10
N VAL A 20 -0.43 22.12 -3.03
CA VAL A 20 -1.67 21.28 -3.02
C VAL A 20 -1.60 20.22 -1.91
N CYS A 21 -0.49 19.48 -1.81
CA CYS A 21 -0.35 18.47 -0.75
C CYS A 21 -0.24 19.12 0.63
N SER A 22 0.44 20.26 0.78
CA SER A 22 0.56 20.96 2.05
C SER A 22 -0.76 21.59 2.49
N SER A 23 -1.58 22.12 1.56
CA SER A 23 -2.90 22.66 1.87
C SER A 23 -3.88 21.56 2.31
N ASP A 24 -3.89 20.41 1.62
CA ASP A 24 -4.75 19.29 1.95
C ASP A 24 -4.38 18.65 3.29
N LEU A 25 -3.08 18.46 3.55
CA LEU A 25 -2.58 17.97 4.83
C LEU A 25 -2.88 18.96 5.96
N SER A 26 -2.66 20.24 5.74
CA SER A 26 -3.00 21.30 6.70
C SER A 26 -4.49 21.29 7.04
N ARG A 27 -5.36 21.10 6.03
CA ARG A 27 -6.82 21.01 6.24
C ARG A 27 -7.19 19.73 6.99
N ALA A 28 -6.61 18.59 6.63
CA ALA A 28 -6.85 17.31 7.31
C ALA A 28 -6.49 17.41 8.80
N ARG A 29 -5.33 17.99 9.12
CA ARG A 29 -4.87 18.20 10.50
C ARG A 29 -5.75 19.15 11.31
N LYS A 30 -6.31 20.19 10.69
CA LYS A 30 -7.30 21.07 11.35
C LYS A 30 -8.59 20.33 11.70
N LEU A 31 -9.01 19.38 10.86
CA LEU A 31 -10.24 18.62 11.06
C LEU A 31 -10.06 17.41 11.99
N ALA A 32 -8.90 16.78 11.95
CA ALA A 32 -8.59 15.57 12.69
C ALA A 32 -7.12 15.58 13.18
N PRO A 33 -6.77 16.43 14.15
CA PRO A 33 -5.38 16.71 14.54
C PRO A 33 -4.65 15.50 15.13
N ALA A 34 -5.38 14.52 15.66
CA ALA A 34 -4.82 13.31 16.23
C ALA A 34 -4.74 12.13 15.24
N THR A 35 -5.14 12.34 13.97
CA THR A 35 -5.14 11.27 12.96
C THR A 35 -3.86 11.31 12.15
N PRO A 36 -2.98 10.29 12.23
CA PRO A 36 -1.78 10.21 11.40
C PRO A 36 -2.15 10.13 9.91
N VAL A 37 -1.37 10.81 9.07
CA VAL A 37 -1.54 10.83 7.63
C VAL A 37 -0.30 10.26 6.96
N PHE A 38 -0.48 9.18 6.20
CA PHE A 38 0.59 8.50 5.47
C PHE A 38 0.45 8.74 3.98
N ILE A 39 1.58 8.77 3.28
CA ILE A 39 1.64 8.74 1.82
C ILE A 39 2.17 7.40 1.34
N GLN A 40 1.59 6.86 0.26
CA GLN A 40 2.14 5.68 -0.39
C GLN A 40 2.93 6.10 -1.63
N LEU A 41 4.22 5.74 -1.67
CA LEU A 41 5.09 5.95 -2.82
C LEU A 41 5.11 4.69 -3.69
N ALA A 42 4.86 4.85 -5.00
CA ALA A 42 4.70 3.73 -5.92
C ALA A 42 5.30 4.03 -7.29
N HIS A 43 5.69 2.95 -7.99
CA HIS A 43 5.97 2.92 -9.41
C HIS A 43 5.21 1.74 -10.04
N ALA A 44 4.34 2.01 -10.99
CA ALA A 44 3.44 0.98 -11.54
C ALA A 44 4.16 -0.09 -12.39
N GLY A 45 5.40 0.17 -12.79
CA GLY A 45 6.14 -0.77 -13.61
C GLY A 45 5.46 -1.01 -14.95
N ARG A 46 5.43 -2.26 -15.40
CA ARG A 46 4.76 -2.66 -16.67
C ARG A 46 3.25 -2.41 -16.70
N LYS A 47 2.63 -2.11 -15.54
CA LYS A 47 1.20 -1.76 -15.43
C LYS A 47 0.94 -0.26 -15.52
N ALA A 48 1.97 0.55 -15.77
CA ALA A 48 1.82 1.96 -16.06
C ALA A 48 1.18 2.20 -17.42
N SER A 49 0.90 3.46 -17.76
CA SER A 49 0.37 3.83 -19.09
C SER A 49 -0.93 3.11 -19.48
N SER A 50 -1.78 2.81 -18.50
CA SER A 50 -3.04 2.10 -18.70
C SER A 50 -4.23 3.06 -18.71
N ALA A 51 -5.25 2.74 -19.50
CA ALA A 51 -6.56 3.38 -19.44
C ALA A 51 -7.15 3.20 -18.03
N THR A 52 -8.10 4.06 -17.66
CA THR A 52 -8.80 3.88 -16.40
C THR A 52 -9.61 2.59 -16.38
N PRO A 53 -9.80 1.93 -15.23
CA PRO A 53 -10.47 0.63 -15.15
C PRO A 53 -11.89 0.62 -15.75
N TRP A 54 -12.62 1.72 -15.65
CA TRP A 54 -13.98 1.84 -16.22
C TRP A 54 -13.99 2.05 -17.75
N TYR A 55 -12.82 2.30 -18.35
CA TYR A 55 -12.61 2.29 -19.81
C TYR A 55 -11.82 1.07 -20.29
N GLY A 56 -11.77 0.00 -19.47
CA GLY A 56 -11.17 -1.28 -19.82
C GLY A 56 -9.78 -1.55 -19.24
N GLY A 57 -9.04 -0.53 -18.77
CA GLY A 57 -7.75 -0.70 -18.10
C GLY A 57 -6.60 -1.21 -18.97
N GLN A 58 -6.78 -1.24 -20.31
CA GLN A 58 -5.77 -1.72 -21.29
C GLN A 58 -4.59 -0.74 -21.37
N LEU A 59 -3.44 -1.27 -21.78
CA LEU A 59 -2.25 -0.46 -22.07
C LEU A 59 -2.55 0.53 -23.20
N LEU A 60 -2.24 1.80 -22.98
CA LEU A 60 -2.42 2.87 -23.98
C LEU A 60 -1.30 2.83 -25.02
N SER A 61 -1.64 3.03 -26.29
CA SER A 61 -0.68 3.29 -27.34
C SER A 61 -0.13 4.73 -27.27
N VAL A 62 0.99 5.00 -27.92
CA VAL A 62 1.63 6.33 -27.88
C VAL A 62 0.72 7.43 -28.45
N ASP A 63 -0.02 7.12 -29.52
CA ASP A 63 -1.00 8.01 -30.15
C ASP A 63 -2.22 8.30 -29.26
N GLN A 64 -2.48 7.45 -28.27
CA GLN A 64 -3.50 7.66 -27.21
C GLN A 64 -2.95 8.39 -25.99
N GLY A 65 -1.74 8.93 -26.04
CA GLY A 65 -1.09 9.58 -24.91
C GLY A 65 -0.39 8.63 -23.94
N GLY A 66 -0.24 7.36 -24.32
CA GLY A 66 0.54 6.39 -23.56
C GLY A 66 2.04 6.60 -23.72
N TRP A 67 2.80 5.98 -22.82
CA TRP A 67 4.27 6.03 -22.80
C TRP A 67 4.87 4.63 -22.64
N GLU A 68 6.17 4.51 -22.86
CA GLU A 68 6.91 3.27 -22.65
C GLU A 68 6.96 2.93 -21.16
N THR A 69 6.54 1.72 -20.82
CA THR A 69 6.54 1.24 -19.43
C THR A 69 7.88 0.61 -19.06
N LEU A 70 8.22 0.60 -17.79
CA LEU A 70 9.47 0.08 -17.26
C LEU A 70 9.21 -1.19 -16.46
N ALA A 71 10.15 -2.15 -16.50
CA ALA A 71 10.03 -3.40 -15.75
C ALA A 71 11.42 -4.02 -15.44
N PRO A 72 11.52 -5.01 -14.54
CA PRO A 72 12.76 -5.76 -14.36
C PRO A 72 13.14 -6.57 -15.59
N SER A 73 12.18 -7.01 -16.39
CA SER A 73 12.38 -7.77 -17.62
C SER A 73 11.36 -7.38 -18.67
N ALA A 74 11.69 -7.55 -19.95
CA ALA A 74 10.83 -7.22 -21.07
C ALA A 74 9.66 -8.23 -21.22
N ILE A 75 8.83 -8.37 -20.18
CA ILE A 75 7.67 -9.26 -20.11
C ILE A 75 6.41 -8.42 -19.94
N PRO A 76 5.44 -8.46 -20.86
CA PRO A 76 4.23 -7.65 -20.80
C PRO A 76 3.29 -8.11 -19.67
N GLN A 77 2.33 -7.28 -19.28
CA GLN A 77 1.31 -7.64 -18.29
C GLN A 77 0.29 -8.62 -18.86
N LEU A 78 -0.13 -8.38 -20.11
CA LEU A 78 -1.04 -9.25 -20.86
C LEU A 78 -0.38 -9.72 -22.15
N ASP A 79 -0.70 -10.94 -22.57
CA ASP A 79 -0.21 -11.48 -23.82
C ASP A 79 -0.65 -10.58 -25.01
N GLY A 80 0.30 -10.20 -25.86
CA GLY A 80 0.07 -9.32 -27.00
C GLY A 80 0.21 -7.81 -26.73
N GLU A 81 0.41 -7.38 -25.50
CA GLU A 81 0.77 -5.98 -25.21
C GLU A 81 2.21 -5.66 -25.61
N ARG A 82 2.47 -4.36 -25.82
CA ARG A 82 3.84 -3.86 -26.03
C ARG A 82 4.74 -4.26 -24.86
N LEU A 83 5.95 -4.73 -25.17
CA LEU A 83 6.95 -5.07 -24.16
C LEU A 83 7.35 -3.81 -23.37
N PRO A 84 7.49 -3.91 -22.05
CA PRO A 84 8.10 -2.85 -21.27
C PRO A 84 9.61 -2.79 -21.56
N HIS A 85 10.20 -1.63 -21.36
CA HIS A 85 11.65 -1.47 -21.35
C HIS A 85 12.23 -2.17 -20.10
N GLU A 86 13.21 -3.04 -20.32
CA GLU A 86 13.95 -3.67 -19.23
C GLU A 86 14.96 -2.69 -18.63
N LEU A 87 14.83 -2.43 -17.33
CA LEU A 87 15.66 -1.48 -16.60
C LEU A 87 17.13 -1.93 -16.54
N SER A 88 18.04 -1.07 -16.95
CA SER A 88 19.47 -1.21 -16.72
C SER A 88 19.81 -0.96 -15.24
N THR A 89 21.00 -1.39 -14.81
CA THR A 89 21.50 -1.12 -13.44
C THR A 89 21.67 0.36 -13.14
N GLN A 90 21.96 1.18 -14.14
CA GLN A 90 22.03 2.63 -13.98
C GLN A 90 20.62 3.20 -13.73
N GLU A 91 19.63 2.82 -14.52
CA GLU A 91 18.23 3.26 -14.34
C GLU A 91 17.64 2.81 -13.01
N LEU A 92 18.06 1.66 -12.48
CA LEU A 92 17.71 1.25 -11.11
C LEU A 92 18.24 2.24 -10.07
N SER A 93 19.47 2.71 -10.22
CA SER A 93 20.05 3.72 -9.33
C SER A 93 19.33 5.06 -9.43
N GLU A 94 18.92 5.46 -10.63
CA GLU A 94 18.13 6.66 -10.87
C GLU A 94 16.74 6.56 -10.24
N LEU A 95 16.09 5.40 -10.32
CA LEU A 95 14.83 5.13 -9.66
C LEU A 95 14.94 5.18 -8.13
N ILE A 96 15.99 4.59 -7.54
CA ILE A 96 16.25 4.73 -6.11
C ILE A 96 16.32 6.20 -5.72
N ASN A 97 17.07 7.01 -6.48
CA ASN A 97 17.16 8.44 -6.20
C ASN A 97 15.81 9.15 -6.34
N ALA A 98 14.98 8.78 -7.32
CA ALA A 98 13.63 9.34 -7.47
C ALA A 98 12.74 9.06 -6.24
N PHE A 99 12.80 7.84 -5.69
CA PHE A 99 12.09 7.51 -4.44
C PHE A 99 12.65 8.27 -3.24
N VAL A 100 13.96 8.45 -3.14
CA VAL A 100 14.61 9.27 -2.10
C VAL A 100 14.13 10.71 -2.16
N VAL A 101 14.11 11.32 -3.35
CA VAL A 101 13.62 12.69 -3.54
C VAL A 101 12.13 12.80 -3.20
N ALA A 102 11.32 11.79 -3.56
CA ALA A 102 9.91 11.75 -3.18
C ALA A 102 9.71 11.66 -1.67
N ALA A 103 10.51 10.84 -0.98
CA ALA A 103 10.48 10.73 0.48
C ALA A 103 10.88 12.05 1.16
N GLN A 104 11.91 12.74 0.66
CA GLN A 104 12.30 14.07 1.14
C GLN A 104 11.21 15.13 0.93
N ARG A 105 10.44 15.03 -0.17
CA ARG A 105 9.26 15.89 -0.37
C ARG A 105 8.16 15.58 0.64
N ALA A 106 7.90 14.29 0.89
CA ALA A 106 6.94 13.85 1.90
C ALA A 106 7.32 14.36 3.30
N ASP A 107 8.59 14.29 3.65
CA ASP A 107 9.12 14.83 4.91
C ASP A 107 8.89 16.34 5.02
N ARG A 108 9.22 17.11 3.98
CA ARG A 108 9.02 18.57 3.98
C ARG A 108 7.56 19.00 4.13
N VAL A 109 6.61 18.26 3.58
CA VAL A 109 5.17 18.56 3.78
C VAL A 109 4.65 18.03 5.10
N GLY A 110 5.47 17.25 5.82
CA GLY A 110 5.21 16.80 7.19
C GLY A 110 4.20 15.68 7.31
N VAL A 111 4.20 14.69 6.42
CA VAL A 111 3.42 13.45 6.62
C VAL A 111 3.97 12.67 7.80
N ASP A 112 3.10 11.91 8.47
CA ASP A 112 3.47 11.14 9.66
C ASP A 112 4.15 9.81 9.29
N GLY A 113 3.95 9.31 8.06
CA GLY A 113 4.59 8.09 7.59
C GLY A 113 4.57 7.93 6.09
N ILE A 114 5.43 7.04 5.61
CA ILE A 114 5.53 6.62 4.22
C ILE A 114 5.31 5.11 4.14
N GLU A 115 4.52 4.67 3.17
CA GLU A 115 4.41 3.28 2.77
C GLU A 115 4.97 3.12 1.35
N LEU A 116 5.97 2.26 1.18
CA LEU A 116 6.45 1.88 -0.15
C LEU A 116 5.51 0.83 -0.75
N HIS A 117 5.14 0.99 -2.02
CA HIS A 117 4.24 0.04 -2.68
C HIS A 117 5.00 -1.08 -3.37
N GLY A 118 5.14 -2.21 -2.67
CA GLY A 118 5.76 -3.44 -3.16
C GLY A 118 4.76 -4.55 -3.50
N ALA A 119 3.54 -4.21 -3.94
CA ALA A 119 2.45 -5.15 -4.13
C ALA A 119 1.77 -5.03 -5.52
N HIS A 120 0.75 -5.85 -5.76
CA HIS A 120 -0.24 -5.78 -6.84
C HIS A 120 0.33 -5.76 -8.27
N GLY A 121 1.49 -6.36 -8.47
CA GLY A 121 2.14 -6.42 -9.78
C GLY A 121 2.76 -5.10 -10.22
N TYR A 122 3.02 -4.16 -9.29
CA TYR A 122 3.77 -2.95 -9.54
C TYR A 122 5.28 -3.20 -9.45
N LEU A 123 6.11 -2.20 -9.72
CA LEU A 123 7.54 -2.40 -10.01
C LEU A 123 8.27 -3.21 -8.95
N LEU A 124 8.15 -2.87 -7.66
CA LEU A 124 8.84 -3.62 -6.60
C LEU A 124 8.36 -5.07 -6.51
N HIS A 125 7.04 -5.30 -6.66
CA HIS A 125 6.50 -6.66 -6.74
C HIS A 125 7.02 -7.41 -7.97
N GLN A 126 7.17 -6.73 -9.11
CA GLN A 126 7.75 -7.34 -10.32
C GLN A 126 9.18 -7.82 -10.09
N PHE A 127 9.98 -7.10 -9.28
CA PHE A 127 11.32 -7.57 -8.89
C PHE A 127 11.28 -8.81 -8.00
N LEU A 128 10.36 -8.85 -7.03
CA LEU A 128 10.20 -9.98 -6.10
C LEU A 128 9.77 -11.27 -6.82
N SER A 129 8.82 -11.16 -7.75
CA SER A 129 8.18 -12.30 -8.40
C SER A 129 9.04 -12.92 -9.51
N PRO A 130 9.34 -14.22 -9.45
CA PRO A 130 10.06 -14.90 -10.54
C PRO A 130 9.28 -14.95 -11.86
N ILE A 131 7.96 -14.72 -11.84
CA ILE A 131 7.13 -14.67 -13.05
C ILE A 131 7.40 -13.39 -13.86
N ALA A 132 7.69 -12.29 -13.20
CA ALA A 132 7.92 -11.00 -13.83
C ALA A 132 9.41 -10.61 -13.90
N ASN A 133 10.25 -11.23 -13.09
CA ASN A 133 11.69 -10.98 -13.02
C ASN A 133 12.46 -12.19 -13.57
N GLN A 134 12.84 -12.11 -14.82
CA GLN A 134 13.64 -13.11 -15.55
C GLN A 134 15.07 -12.62 -15.80
N ARG A 135 15.54 -11.66 -15.01
CA ARG A 135 16.90 -11.12 -15.10
C ARG A 135 17.95 -12.20 -14.78
N THR A 136 19.08 -12.09 -15.43
CA THR A 136 20.25 -12.99 -15.23
C THR A 136 21.41 -12.31 -14.51
N ASP A 137 21.23 -11.02 -14.13
CA ASP A 137 22.20 -10.24 -13.35
C ASP A 137 21.95 -10.36 -11.83
N HIS A 138 22.56 -9.48 -11.05
CA HIS A 138 22.47 -9.46 -9.59
C HIS A 138 21.09 -9.11 -9.03
N TYR A 139 20.11 -8.77 -9.86
CA TYR A 139 18.76 -8.40 -9.48
C TYR A 139 17.70 -9.43 -9.89
N GLY A 140 18.11 -10.62 -10.39
CA GLY A 140 17.19 -11.68 -10.80
C GLY A 140 17.71 -13.10 -10.53
N GLY A 141 16.86 -14.08 -10.81
CA GLY A 141 17.15 -15.50 -10.58
C GLY A 141 16.88 -15.91 -9.13
N SER A 142 17.92 -15.98 -8.28
CA SER A 142 17.79 -16.43 -6.89
C SER A 142 16.91 -15.50 -6.05
N PHE A 143 16.36 -16.02 -4.95
CA PHE A 143 15.62 -15.21 -3.98
C PHE A 143 16.41 -13.97 -3.53
N ASP A 144 17.67 -14.14 -3.11
CA ASP A 144 18.51 -13.03 -2.64
C ASP A 144 18.73 -11.95 -3.71
N ASN A 145 18.79 -12.34 -4.97
CA ASN A 145 18.92 -11.38 -6.07
C ASN A 145 17.60 -10.63 -6.34
N ARG A 146 16.46 -11.33 -6.33
CA ARG A 146 15.15 -10.69 -6.56
C ARG A 146 14.77 -9.68 -5.49
N ILE A 147 15.13 -9.92 -4.25
CA ILE A 147 14.86 -8.98 -3.14
C ILE A 147 15.87 -7.82 -3.06
N ARG A 148 17.01 -7.90 -3.77
CA ARG A 148 18.10 -6.93 -3.66
C ARG A 148 17.67 -5.51 -3.98
N PHE A 149 17.07 -5.26 -5.16
CA PHE A 149 16.62 -3.93 -5.54
C PHE A 149 15.58 -3.35 -4.56
N PRO A 150 14.52 -4.08 -4.15
CA PRO A 150 13.60 -3.61 -3.12
C PRO A 150 14.27 -3.28 -1.78
N LEU A 151 15.27 -4.04 -1.34
CA LEU A 151 16.02 -3.76 -0.10
C LEU A 151 16.91 -2.51 -0.24
N GLU A 152 17.62 -2.38 -1.35
CA GLU A 152 18.46 -1.20 -1.63
C GLU A 152 17.62 0.08 -1.67
N LEU A 153 16.48 0.05 -2.35
CA LEU A 153 15.53 1.16 -2.41
C LEU A 153 14.99 1.48 -1.02
N PHE A 154 14.53 0.49 -0.26
CA PHE A 154 14.04 0.68 1.10
C PHE A 154 15.10 1.32 1.99
N GLY A 155 16.31 0.79 1.99
CA GLY A 155 17.43 1.31 2.77
C GLY A 155 17.83 2.74 2.40
N ALA A 156 17.75 3.10 1.12
CA ALA A 156 18.02 4.46 0.66
C ALA A 156 16.92 5.44 1.12
N VAL A 157 15.65 5.04 1.01
CA VAL A 157 14.52 5.84 1.51
C VAL A 157 14.59 5.99 3.03
N ARG A 158 14.92 4.91 3.78
CA ARG A 158 15.07 4.96 5.24
C ARG A 158 16.14 5.97 5.69
N LYS A 159 17.25 6.06 4.96
CA LYS A 159 18.31 7.06 5.26
C LYS A 159 17.85 8.50 5.03
N ALA A 160 16.91 8.70 4.12
CA ALA A 160 16.42 10.02 3.73
C ALA A 160 15.18 10.48 4.51
N TYR A 161 14.50 9.57 5.21
CA TYR A 161 13.25 9.83 5.93
C TYR A 161 13.28 9.20 7.33
N THR A 162 13.05 10.01 8.36
CA THR A 162 13.17 9.58 9.76
C THR A 162 11.83 9.22 10.42
N GLY A 163 10.70 9.55 9.78
CA GLY A 163 9.35 9.20 10.26
C GLY A 163 9.02 7.72 10.11
N VAL A 164 7.78 7.34 10.31
CA VAL A 164 7.33 5.96 10.17
C VAL A 164 7.45 5.49 8.72
N LEU A 165 8.17 4.42 8.46
CA LEU A 165 8.40 3.85 7.12
C LEU A 165 8.03 2.38 7.09
N GLY A 166 7.05 2.04 6.28
CA GLY A 166 6.64 0.67 6.02
C GLY A 166 6.63 0.32 4.54
N ILE A 167 6.25 -0.91 4.26
CA ILE A 167 6.12 -1.41 2.89
C ILE A 167 4.86 -2.26 2.75
N ARG A 168 4.14 -2.10 1.64
CA ARG A 168 3.05 -2.99 1.26
C ARG A 168 3.54 -4.06 0.30
N ILE A 169 3.23 -5.33 0.61
CA ILE A 169 3.71 -6.50 -0.14
C ILE A 169 2.51 -7.36 -0.53
N SER A 170 2.53 -7.90 -1.76
CA SER A 170 1.68 -9.04 -2.12
C SER A 170 2.36 -10.30 -1.65
N ALA A 171 1.81 -10.93 -0.61
CA ALA A 171 2.43 -12.10 0.02
C ALA A 171 2.37 -13.38 -0.83
N SER A 172 1.51 -13.42 -1.86
CA SER A 172 1.39 -14.54 -2.77
C SER A 172 0.99 -14.06 -4.16
N ASP A 173 1.59 -14.66 -5.18
CA ASP A 173 1.18 -14.46 -6.57
C ASP A 173 -0.07 -15.27 -6.95
N TRP A 174 -0.47 -16.25 -6.13
CA TRP A 174 -1.57 -17.16 -6.39
C TRP A 174 -1.42 -17.94 -7.71
N ILE A 175 -0.17 -18.24 -8.07
CA ILE A 175 0.20 -18.96 -9.28
C ILE A 175 1.43 -19.83 -8.98
N GLU A 176 1.47 -21.02 -9.56
CA GLU A 176 2.60 -21.94 -9.41
C GLU A 176 3.90 -21.32 -9.94
N GLY A 177 4.99 -21.49 -9.20
CA GLY A 177 6.28 -20.89 -9.53
C GLY A 177 6.38 -19.38 -9.31
N GLY A 178 5.35 -18.76 -8.70
CA GLY A 178 5.35 -17.35 -8.33
C GLY A 178 5.91 -17.09 -6.94
N TRP A 179 5.82 -15.85 -6.49
CA TRP A 179 6.19 -15.39 -5.16
C TRP A 179 5.27 -16.00 -4.08
N THR A 180 5.85 -16.42 -2.95
CA THR A 180 5.18 -17.19 -1.91
C THR A 180 5.11 -16.45 -0.57
N PRO A 181 4.21 -16.88 0.36
CA PRO A 181 4.15 -16.33 1.72
C PRO A 181 5.45 -16.53 2.51
N ASP A 182 6.13 -17.66 2.33
CA ASP A 182 7.40 -17.95 3.01
C ASP A 182 8.51 -17.01 2.54
N GLU A 183 8.59 -16.75 1.23
CA GLU A 183 9.51 -15.74 0.67
C GLU A 183 9.17 -14.34 1.17
N THR A 184 7.89 -14.03 1.36
CA THR A 184 7.47 -12.74 1.94
C THR A 184 7.93 -12.60 3.39
N ALA A 185 7.80 -13.65 4.19
CA ALA A 185 8.26 -13.65 5.58
C ALA A 185 9.78 -13.48 5.66
N GLU A 186 10.54 -14.20 4.82
CA GLU A 186 11.99 -14.06 4.76
C GLU A 186 12.41 -12.66 4.27
N PHE A 187 11.72 -12.10 3.30
CA PHE A 187 11.95 -10.71 2.86
C PHE A 187 11.68 -9.71 3.99
N ALA A 188 10.61 -9.89 4.76
CA ALA A 188 10.29 -9.06 5.92
C ALA A 188 11.39 -9.13 7.01
N LYS A 189 11.97 -10.31 7.25
CA LYS A 189 13.13 -10.46 8.13
C LYS A 189 14.32 -9.60 7.68
N ARG A 190 14.55 -9.48 6.37
CA ARG A 190 15.64 -8.66 5.81
C ARG A 190 15.32 -7.15 5.87
N LEU A 191 14.05 -6.76 5.88
CA LEU A 191 13.62 -5.36 6.05
C LEU A 191 13.79 -4.86 7.49
N LYS A 192 13.63 -5.74 8.48
CA LYS A 192 13.72 -5.37 9.90
C LYS A 192 15.02 -4.64 10.28
N PRO A 193 16.22 -5.19 9.98
CA PRO A 193 17.48 -4.51 10.30
C PRO A 193 17.70 -3.22 9.50
N LEU A 194 16.95 -3.01 8.42
CA LEU A 194 16.96 -1.75 7.67
C LEU A 194 16.07 -0.67 8.30
N GLY A 195 15.38 -0.97 9.40
CA GLY A 195 14.51 -0.01 10.10
C GLY A 195 13.12 0.08 9.50
N CYS A 196 12.56 -1.03 9.01
CA CYS A 196 11.16 -1.13 8.65
C CYS A 196 10.29 -1.10 9.91
N ASP A 197 9.30 -0.21 9.93
CA ASP A 197 8.43 -0.03 11.10
C ASP A 197 7.18 -0.91 11.04
N PHE A 198 6.68 -1.23 9.83
CA PHE A 198 5.53 -2.14 9.63
C PHE A 198 5.51 -2.74 8.23
N VAL A 199 4.82 -3.87 8.08
CA VAL A 199 4.56 -4.51 6.79
C VAL A 199 3.06 -4.62 6.56
N HIS A 200 2.57 -4.06 5.44
CA HIS A 200 1.18 -4.15 5.03
C HIS A 200 0.98 -5.30 4.05
N ILE A 201 0.27 -6.32 4.47
CA ILE A 201 0.14 -7.58 3.75
C ILE A 201 -1.13 -7.60 2.90
N SER A 202 -0.92 -7.75 1.59
CA SER A 202 -1.94 -7.97 0.56
C SER A 202 -1.58 -9.22 -0.24
N SER A 203 -2.17 -9.44 -1.43
CA SER A 203 -1.79 -10.55 -2.31
C SER A 203 -2.19 -10.32 -3.76
N GLY A 204 -1.59 -11.06 -4.66
CA GLY A 204 -1.92 -11.09 -6.10
C GLY A 204 -1.52 -9.84 -6.87
N GLY A 205 -2.00 -9.78 -8.10
CA GLY A 205 -1.84 -8.64 -9.01
C GLY A 205 -0.72 -8.78 -10.04
N ILE A 206 0.14 -9.80 -9.93
CA ILE A 206 1.29 -9.96 -10.84
C ILE A 206 0.90 -10.48 -12.23
N SER A 207 -0.11 -11.34 -12.29
CA SER A 207 -0.53 -11.99 -13.52
C SER A 207 -2.06 -12.15 -13.58
N PRO A 208 -2.68 -12.04 -14.77
CA PRO A 208 -4.10 -12.34 -14.94
C PRO A 208 -4.41 -13.84 -14.74
N LYS A 209 -3.39 -14.71 -14.81
CA LYS A 209 -3.53 -16.17 -14.65
C LYS A 209 -3.63 -16.60 -13.16
N GLN A 210 -3.55 -15.65 -12.22
CA GLN A 210 -3.67 -15.91 -10.78
C GLN A 210 -5.04 -16.52 -10.42
N LYS A 211 -5.05 -17.45 -9.45
CA LYS A 211 -6.27 -18.10 -8.96
C LYS A 211 -6.45 -17.77 -7.47
N ILE A 212 -7.03 -16.62 -7.19
CA ILE A 212 -7.20 -16.15 -5.81
C ILE A 212 -8.43 -16.84 -5.19
N ALA A 213 -8.24 -17.52 -4.06
CA ALA A 213 -9.34 -18.03 -3.24
C ALA A 213 -9.95 -16.87 -2.43
N ILE A 214 -10.82 -16.09 -3.08
CA ILE A 214 -11.44 -14.91 -2.47
C ILE A 214 -12.48 -15.31 -1.43
N GLY A 215 -12.35 -14.76 -0.21
CA GLY A 215 -13.31 -14.97 0.89
C GLY A 215 -12.99 -14.03 2.06
N PRO A 216 -13.86 -13.94 3.08
CA PRO A 216 -13.53 -13.18 4.28
C PRO A 216 -12.19 -13.62 4.87
N ASN A 217 -11.35 -12.66 5.28
CA ASN A 217 -10.03 -12.90 5.91
C ASN A 217 -9.00 -13.60 5.00
N TYR A 218 -9.20 -13.72 3.69
CA TYR A 218 -8.34 -14.53 2.80
C TYR A 218 -6.84 -14.15 2.81
N GLN A 219 -6.50 -12.93 3.26
CA GLN A 219 -5.11 -12.47 3.39
C GLN A 219 -4.59 -12.46 4.83
N VAL A 220 -5.46 -12.64 5.82
CA VAL A 220 -5.08 -12.65 7.24
C VAL A 220 -4.03 -13.71 7.57
N PRO A 221 -4.14 -14.96 7.07
CA PRO A 221 -3.12 -15.99 7.32
C PRO A 221 -1.71 -15.56 6.88
N PHE A 222 -1.61 -14.79 5.80
CA PHE A 222 -0.31 -14.27 5.33
C PHE A 222 0.25 -13.19 6.25
N ALA A 223 -0.60 -12.30 6.78
CA ALA A 223 -0.18 -11.31 7.76
C ALA A 223 0.35 -11.99 9.02
N LYS A 224 -0.33 -13.04 9.47
CA LYS A 224 0.11 -13.84 10.62
C LYS A 224 1.48 -14.48 10.39
N ILE A 225 1.70 -15.16 9.26
CA ILE A 225 2.99 -15.78 8.91
C ILE A 225 4.11 -14.73 8.96
N VAL A 226 3.90 -13.57 8.31
CA VAL A 226 4.91 -12.51 8.28
C VAL A 226 5.17 -11.95 9.67
N LYS A 227 4.14 -11.75 10.49
CA LYS A 227 4.27 -11.28 11.87
C LYS A 227 5.08 -12.24 12.73
N ASP A 228 4.68 -13.52 12.73
CA ASP A 228 5.30 -14.55 13.56
C ASP A 228 6.77 -14.75 13.19
N GLU A 229 7.09 -14.73 11.91
CA GLU A 229 8.44 -15.01 11.41
C GLU A 229 9.39 -13.80 11.48
N SER A 230 8.90 -12.59 11.17
CA SER A 230 9.73 -11.39 11.14
C SER A 230 9.75 -10.64 12.48
N GLY A 231 8.69 -10.77 13.28
CA GLY A 231 8.47 -9.96 14.47
C GLY A 231 8.33 -8.46 14.16
N LEU A 232 7.91 -8.12 12.94
CA LEU A 232 7.51 -6.76 12.57
C LEU A 232 6.00 -6.58 12.80
N PRO A 233 5.55 -5.38 13.20
CA PRO A 233 4.14 -5.05 13.17
C PRO A 233 3.55 -5.27 11.77
N THR A 234 2.39 -5.93 11.70
CA THR A 234 1.72 -6.21 10.44
C THR A 234 0.37 -5.53 10.34
N MET A 235 0.06 -5.08 9.12
CA MET A 235 -1.26 -4.59 8.74
C MET A 235 -1.89 -5.56 7.75
N THR A 236 -3.11 -6.02 8.01
CA THR A 236 -3.86 -6.89 7.09
C THR A 236 -4.98 -6.14 6.39
N VAL A 237 -5.38 -6.63 5.21
CA VAL A 237 -6.43 -6.06 4.36
C VAL A 237 -7.14 -7.16 3.57
N GLY A 238 -8.32 -6.90 3.09
CA GLY A 238 -9.02 -7.73 2.12
C GLY A 238 -10.28 -8.40 2.66
N LEU A 239 -11.44 -7.89 2.20
CA LEU A 239 -12.77 -8.34 2.60
C LEU A 239 -13.00 -8.35 4.13
N ILE A 240 -12.36 -7.41 4.82
CA ILE A 240 -12.69 -7.06 6.19
C ILE A 240 -13.70 -5.94 6.10
N THR A 241 -14.94 -6.20 6.49
CA THR A 241 -16.08 -5.29 6.35
C THR A 241 -16.78 -5.01 7.65
N GLU A 242 -16.81 -6.00 8.55
CA GLU A 242 -17.56 -5.94 9.79
C GLU A 242 -16.64 -5.61 10.98
N PRO A 243 -17.12 -4.78 11.95
CA PRO A 243 -16.33 -4.40 13.13
C PRO A 243 -15.85 -5.61 13.95
N MET A 244 -16.73 -6.58 14.22
CA MET A 244 -16.38 -7.76 14.99
C MET A 244 -15.37 -8.66 14.26
N GLN A 245 -15.41 -8.70 12.92
CA GLN A 245 -14.40 -9.38 12.11
C GLN A 245 -13.03 -8.73 12.30
N ALA A 246 -12.97 -7.40 12.24
CA ALA A 246 -11.72 -6.65 12.42
C ALA A 246 -11.15 -6.87 13.84
N GLU A 247 -12.01 -6.78 14.86
CA GLU A 247 -11.61 -6.97 16.26
C GLU A 247 -11.08 -8.39 16.50
N SER A 248 -11.77 -9.42 16.02
CA SER A 248 -11.35 -10.81 16.18
C SER A 248 -9.96 -11.10 15.60
N ILE A 249 -9.58 -10.45 14.51
CA ILE A 249 -8.24 -10.57 13.92
C ILE A 249 -7.17 -9.99 14.86
N LEU A 250 -7.46 -8.84 15.48
CA LEU A 250 -6.55 -8.18 16.41
C LEU A 250 -6.44 -8.96 17.73
N GLU A 251 -7.57 -9.41 18.28
CA GLU A 251 -7.61 -10.22 19.51
C GLU A 251 -6.90 -11.57 19.35
N ALA A 252 -7.01 -12.21 18.19
CA ALA A 252 -6.28 -13.43 17.87
C ALA A 252 -4.77 -13.19 17.71
N GLY A 253 -4.33 -11.93 17.58
CA GLY A 253 -2.95 -11.57 17.33
C GLY A 253 -2.48 -11.87 15.92
N ASP A 254 -3.41 -12.11 14.98
CA ASP A 254 -3.08 -12.45 13.58
C ASP A 254 -2.54 -11.26 12.79
N ALA A 255 -2.84 -10.04 13.22
CA ALA A 255 -2.25 -8.79 12.73
C ALA A 255 -2.27 -7.73 13.84
N ASP A 256 -1.54 -6.63 13.66
CA ASP A 256 -1.52 -5.51 14.60
C ASP A 256 -2.40 -4.34 14.15
N LEU A 257 -2.67 -4.26 12.84
CA LEU A 257 -3.43 -3.19 12.20
C LEU A 257 -4.38 -3.76 11.14
N ILE A 258 -5.51 -3.08 10.98
CA ILE A 258 -6.51 -3.41 9.94
C ILE A 258 -6.56 -2.28 8.91
N ALA A 259 -6.42 -2.62 7.63
CA ALA A 259 -6.61 -1.68 6.53
C ALA A 259 -7.95 -1.89 5.85
N LEU A 260 -8.67 -0.79 5.65
CA LEU A 260 -9.96 -0.74 4.96
C LEU A 260 -9.88 0.24 3.79
N ALA A 261 -10.32 -0.16 2.61
CA ALA A 261 -10.42 0.73 1.45
C ALA A 261 -11.86 0.89 1.00
N ARG A 262 -12.40 -0.08 0.26
CA ARG A 262 -13.78 -0.03 -0.28
C ARG A 262 -14.84 0.09 0.81
N ALA A 263 -14.63 -0.53 1.98
CA ALA A 263 -15.53 -0.41 3.11
C ALA A 263 -15.67 1.05 3.57
N PHE A 264 -14.56 1.80 3.70
CA PHE A 264 -14.59 3.21 4.05
C PHE A 264 -15.17 4.11 2.93
N LEU A 265 -14.93 3.77 1.66
CA LEU A 265 -15.51 4.51 0.54
C LEU A 265 -17.04 4.36 0.50
N TYR A 266 -17.54 3.15 0.77
CA TYR A 266 -18.97 2.87 0.78
C TYR A 266 -19.65 3.32 2.08
N LYS A 267 -19.00 3.16 3.23
CA LYS A 267 -19.45 3.57 4.57
C LYS A 267 -18.45 4.55 5.20
N PRO A 268 -18.48 5.84 4.85
CA PRO A 268 -17.49 6.83 5.37
C PRO A 268 -17.48 6.96 6.89
N ARG A 269 -18.52 6.45 7.57
CA ARG A 269 -18.64 6.44 9.03
C ARG A 269 -18.44 5.07 9.66
N TRP A 270 -17.79 4.16 8.94
CA TRP A 270 -17.50 2.81 9.42
C TRP A 270 -16.83 2.82 10.80
N GLY A 271 -15.94 3.77 11.08
CA GLY A 271 -15.31 3.90 12.40
C GLY A 271 -16.30 4.20 13.53
N TRP A 272 -17.42 4.87 13.27
CA TRP A 272 -18.48 5.09 14.26
C TRP A 272 -19.32 3.82 14.46
N GLU A 273 -19.63 3.09 13.39
CA GLU A 273 -20.26 1.76 13.49
C GLU A 273 -19.40 0.80 14.30
N ALA A 274 -18.07 0.80 14.04
CA ALA A 274 -17.14 -0.05 14.78
C ALA A 274 -17.09 0.32 16.27
N ALA A 275 -17.02 1.60 16.60
CA ALA A 275 -17.08 2.06 17.99
C ALA A 275 -18.38 1.64 18.67
N ALA A 276 -19.53 1.78 17.99
CA ALA A 276 -20.83 1.33 18.51
C ALA A 276 -20.87 -0.17 18.78
N ALA A 277 -20.42 -0.97 17.81
CA ALA A 277 -20.43 -2.44 17.92
C ALA A 277 -19.49 -2.97 19.01
N LEU A 278 -18.38 -2.25 19.26
CA LEU A 278 -17.35 -2.62 20.22
C LEU A 278 -17.51 -1.93 21.59
N GLY A 279 -18.54 -1.13 21.79
CA GLY A 279 -18.78 -0.39 23.05
C GLY A 279 -17.74 0.69 23.31
N ALA A 280 -17.07 1.18 22.27
CA ALA A 280 -16.08 2.23 22.35
C ALA A 280 -16.65 3.63 22.09
N THR A 281 -15.85 4.67 22.37
CA THR A 281 -16.25 6.07 22.11
C THR A 281 -15.29 6.70 21.10
N VAL A 282 -15.84 7.62 20.30
CA VAL A 282 -15.07 8.42 19.33
C VAL A 282 -15.42 9.90 19.46
N LYS A 283 -14.45 10.75 19.15
CA LYS A 283 -14.69 12.18 19.04
C LYS A 283 -15.30 12.49 17.68
N ALA A 284 -16.43 13.18 17.67
CA ALA A 284 -17.04 13.68 16.46
C ALA A 284 -17.32 15.19 16.57
N ASN A 285 -17.34 15.87 15.43
CA ASN A 285 -17.72 17.29 15.39
C ASN A 285 -19.17 17.45 15.87
N GLU A 286 -19.45 18.49 16.61
CA GLU A 286 -20.76 18.80 17.23
C GLU A 286 -21.95 18.75 16.25
N ARG A 287 -21.71 19.07 14.98
CA ARG A 287 -22.72 18.99 13.91
C ARG A 287 -23.31 17.60 13.75
N TYR A 288 -22.61 16.58 14.20
CA TYR A 288 -22.99 15.18 14.06
C TYR A 288 -23.60 14.58 15.34
N TRP A 289 -23.61 15.26 16.47
CA TRP A 289 -24.08 14.70 17.74
C TRP A 289 -25.53 14.22 17.69
N ARG A 290 -26.35 14.80 16.81
CA ARG A 290 -27.75 14.39 16.62
C ARG A 290 -27.98 13.28 15.59
N CYS A 291 -26.91 12.81 14.89
CA CYS A 291 -27.09 11.85 13.80
C CYS A 291 -27.05 10.38 14.25
N LEU A 292 -26.71 10.11 15.51
CA LEU A 292 -26.60 8.75 16.02
C LEU A 292 -27.99 8.11 16.20
N PRO A 293 -28.14 6.82 15.81
CA PRO A 293 -29.27 6.01 16.19
C PRO A 293 -29.42 5.95 17.72
N ARG A 294 -30.62 5.64 18.21
CA ARG A 294 -30.88 5.62 19.66
C ARG A 294 -30.03 4.61 20.41
N GLU A 295 -29.77 3.47 19.78
CA GLU A 295 -28.94 2.38 20.30
C GLU A 295 -27.43 2.70 20.34
N ALA A 296 -26.99 3.73 19.64
CA ALA A 296 -25.58 4.10 19.52
C ALA A 296 -25.25 5.49 20.13
N GLN A 297 -26.11 6.04 20.96
CA GLN A 297 -25.95 7.40 21.50
C GLN A 297 -24.71 7.60 22.35
N SER A 298 -24.19 6.55 23.00
CA SER A 298 -22.97 6.58 23.80
C SER A 298 -21.68 6.70 22.99
N VAL A 299 -21.72 6.48 21.69
CA VAL A 299 -20.54 6.49 20.82
C VAL A 299 -19.78 7.80 20.83
N PHE A 300 -20.45 8.92 21.03
CA PHE A 300 -19.80 10.24 21.14
C PHE A 300 -19.53 10.66 22.60
N GLY A 301 -19.67 9.75 23.57
CA GLY A 301 -19.55 10.02 24.99
C GLY A 301 -20.71 10.85 25.54
N ASP A 302 -20.49 11.55 26.65
CA ASP A 302 -21.50 12.37 27.34
C ASP A 302 -21.75 13.71 26.65
N VAL A 303 -22.17 13.67 25.37
CA VAL A 303 -22.51 14.87 24.63
C VAL A 303 -23.91 15.36 24.99
N LYS A 304 -24.03 16.64 25.34
CA LYS A 304 -25.32 17.26 25.67
C LYS A 304 -25.90 17.92 24.42
N VAL A 305 -27.01 17.38 23.94
CA VAL A 305 -27.75 17.94 22.81
C VAL A 305 -28.99 18.65 23.36
N GLY A 306 -28.96 19.97 23.31
CA GLY A 306 -30.11 20.77 23.74
C GLY A 306 -31.36 20.47 22.89
N GLN A 307 -32.50 20.41 23.55
CA GLN A 307 -33.83 20.43 22.89
C GLN A 307 -34.34 21.87 22.90
N ARG A 308 -34.78 22.35 21.74
CA ARG A 308 -35.61 23.52 21.62
C ARG A 308 -37.06 23.11 21.47
#